data_b1d0dbf85f088c0a23f9f31ad649c1cb
#
_entry.id   b1d0dbf85f088c0a23f9f31ad649c1cb
#
_cell.length_a   1.000
_cell.length_b   1.000
_cell.length_c   1.000
_cell.angle_alpha   90.00
_cell.angle_beta   90.00
_cell.angle_gamma   90.00
#
_symmetry.space_group_name_H-M   'P 1'
#
loop_
_entity.id
_entity.type
_entity.pdbx_description
1 polymer ?
#
loop_
_entity_poly.entity_id
_entity_poly.type
_entity_poly.pdbx_seq_one_letter_code
_entity_poly.pdbx_strand_id
1 'polypeptide(L)'
;MIIYLDNCCYNRPFDDQTQERIHLESEVILTVLKMGQMKQVVIAGSEILKLEMNRMQDENKKQKVLDLYRVAGMHILYTEKIKKRSAEIMSISKIRAFDSLHIAAAEEANADVFLTTDDKLEKMAEKLELGIRVINPLRFAWEVI
;
A
#
# COMPACT_ATOMS: atom_id res chain seq x y z
N MET A 1 -8.41 2.93 -12.90
CA MET A 1 -7.19 2.37 -12.27
C MET A 1 -7.47 2.09 -10.80
N ILE A 2 -7.09 0.92 -10.32
CA ILE A 2 -7.21 0.52 -8.92
C ILE A 2 -5.81 0.54 -8.30
N ILE A 3 -5.65 1.27 -7.21
CA ILE A 3 -4.35 1.46 -6.54
C ILE A 3 -4.45 0.96 -5.10
N TYR A 4 -3.53 0.07 -4.71
CA TYR A 4 -3.38 -0.38 -3.32
C TYR A 4 -2.18 0.33 -2.72
N LEU A 5 -2.38 1.03 -1.62
CA LEU A 5 -1.31 1.72 -0.89
C LEU A 5 -0.90 0.91 0.33
N ASP A 6 0.40 0.60 0.43
CA ASP A 6 0.96 -0.04 1.61
C ASP A 6 0.80 0.88 2.83
N ASN A 7 0.78 0.32 4.03
CA ASN A 7 0.66 1.09 5.27
C ASN A 7 1.73 2.18 5.39
N CYS A 8 2.95 1.90 4.96
CA CYS A 8 4.02 2.90 4.98
C CYS A 8 3.68 4.15 4.15
N CYS A 9 2.86 4.00 3.10
CA CYS A 9 2.41 5.14 2.30
C CYS A 9 1.45 6.02 3.08
N TYR A 10 0.50 5.43 3.81
CA TYR A 10 -0.41 6.21 4.66
C TYR A 10 0.32 6.92 5.80
N ASN A 11 1.44 6.37 6.25
CA ASN A 11 2.25 6.96 7.30
C ASN A 11 3.18 8.07 6.80
N ARG A 12 3.58 8.01 5.54
CA ARG A 12 4.62 8.88 5.00
C ARG A 12 4.35 10.38 5.17
N PRO A 13 3.12 10.89 4.99
CA PRO A 13 2.83 12.32 5.21
C PRO A 13 3.10 12.80 6.64
N PHE A 14 3.19 11.88 7.61
CA PHE A 14 3.40 12.20 9.03
C PHE A 14 4.83 11.86 9.49
N ASP A 15 5.68 11.41 8.57
CA ASP A 15 7.11 11.20 8.83
C ASP A 15 7.87 12.51 8.70
N ASP A 16 9.18 12.48 8.94
CA ASP A 16 10.02 13.68 8.93
C ASP A 16 10.12 14.32 7.54
N GLN A 17 9.34 15.38 7.31
CA GLN A 17 9.26 16.07 6.02
C GLN A 17 10.51 16.90 5.70
N THR A 18 11.46 17.03 6.63
CA THR A 18 12.73 17.69 6.35
C THR A 18 13.63 16.85 5.46
N GLN A 19 13.38 15.54 5.39
CA GLN A 19 14.06 14.64 4.46
C GLN A 19 13.40 14.75 3.07
N GLU A 20 14.19 15.10 2.07
CA GLU A 20 13.68 15.39 0.72
C GLU A 20 12.89 14.22 0.13
N ARG A 21 13.42 13.00 0.23
CA ARG A 21 12.74 11.82 -0.31
C ARG A 21 11.37 11.60 0.35
N ILE A 22 11.30 11.71 1.67
CA ILE A 22 10.06 11.55 2.42
C ILE A 22 9.05 12.60 1.98
N HIS A 23 9.49 13.84 1.85
CA HIS A 23 8.62 14.94 1.42
C HIS A 23 8.06 14.69 0.01
N LEU A 24 8.91 14.30 -0.93
CA LEU A 24 8.48 14.02 -2.31
C LEU A 24 7.53 12.83 -2.38
N GLU A 25 7.81 11.76 -1.66
CA GLU A 25 6.91 10.61 -1.59
C GLU A 25 5.56 11.01 -1.00
N SER A 26 5.56 11.84 0.04
CA SER A 26 4.34 12.35 0.67
C SER A 26 3.47 13.14 -0.31
N GLU A 27 4.10 14.01 -1.10
CA GLU A 27 3.40 14.80 -2.11
C GLU A 27 2.68 13.91 -3.13
N VAL A 28 3.34 12.87 -3.61
CA VAL A 28 2.73 11.91 -4.55
C VAL A 28 1.59 11.16 -3.89
N ILE A 29 1.81 10.65 -2.68
CA ILE A 29 0.79 9.89 -1.94
C ILE A 29 -0.47 10.73 -1.71
N LEU A 30 -0.30 11.98 -1.24
CA LEU A 30 -1.43 12.86 -1.02
C LEU A 30 -2.17 13.19 -2.32
N THR A 31 -1.44 13.32 -3.42
CA THR A 31 -2.05 13.53 -4.75
C THR A 31 -2.87 12.31 -5.16
N VAL A 32 -2.34 11.11 -4.99
CA VAL A 32 -3.05 9.86 -5.31
C VAL A 32 -4.32 9.73 -4.46
N LEU A 33 -4.23 10.04 -3.16
CA LEU A 33 -5.39 9.99 -2.27
C LEU A 33 -6.45 11.01 -2.69
N LYS A 34 -6.03 12.21 -3.10
CA LYS A 34 -6.94 13.23 -3.62
C LYS A 34 -7.64 12.76 -4.89
N MET A 35 -6.90 12.10 -5.78
CA MET A 35 -7.50 11.51 -6.99
C MET A 35 -8.54 10.45 -6.63
N GLY A 36 -8.29 9.66 -5.60
CA GLY A 36 -9.26 8.69 -5.08
C GLY A 36 -10.51 9.39 -4.53
N GLN A 37 -10.33 10.46 -3.77
CA GLN A 37 -11.42 11.26 -3.22
C GLN A 37 -12.29 11.87 -4.33
N MET A 38 -11.65 12.28 -5.43
CA MET A 38 -12.32 12.84 -6.61
C MET A 38 -12.85 11.78 -7.57
N LYS A 39 -12.71 10.50 -7.21
CA LYS A 39 -13.17 9.35 -8.01
C LYS A 39 -12.50 9.22 -9.37
N GLN A 40 -11.30 9.75 -9.50
CA GLN A 40 -10.47 9.60 -10.71
C GLN A 40 -9.75 8.26 -10.73
N VAL A 41 -9.48 7.70 -9.54
CA VAL A 41 -8.95 6.35 -9.33
C VAL A 41 -9.71 5.70 -8.18
N VAL A 42 -9.59 4.37 -8.03
CA VAL A 42 -10.14 3.65 -6.88
C VAL A 42 -8.97 3.26 -5.98
N ILE A 43 -9.05 3.66 -4.72
CA ILE A 43 -8.08 3.25 -3.71
C ILE A 43 -8.61 1.98 -3.05
N ALA A 44 -7.86 0.89 -3.14
CA ALA A 44 -8.22 -0.36 -2.51
C ALA A 44 -7.65 -0.42 -1.09
N GLY A 45 -8.52 -0.62 -0.12
CA GLY A 45 -8.15 -0.90 1.25
C GLY A 45 -8.35 -2.38 1.57
N SER A 46 -8.03 -2.78 2.80
CA SER A 46 -8.18 -4.17 3.25
C SER A 46 -8.29 -4.27 4.77
N GLU A 47 -8.80 -5.41 5.23
CA GLU A 47 -8.79 -5.73 6.66
C GLU A 47 -7.35 -5.82 7.18
N ILE A 48 -6.40 -6.23 6.34
CA ILE A 48 -5.00 -6.32 6.72
C ILE A 48 -4.44 -4.92 7.03
N LEU A 49 -4.73 -3.92 6.18
CA LEU A 49 -4.36 -2.53 6.44
C LEU A 49 -4.99 -2.01 7.72
N LYS A 50 -6.28 -2.26 7.91
CA LYS A 50 -6.99 -1.85 9.14
C LYS A 50 -6.35 -2.46 10.38
N LEU A 51 -6.04 -3.74 10.33
CA LEU A 51 -5.39 -4.43 11.46
C LEU A 51 -4.04 -3.80 11.77
N GLU A 52 -3.22 -3.55 10.75
CA GLU A 52 -1.91 -2.96 10.93
C GLU A 52 -1.99 -1.53 11.50
N MET A 53 -2.91 -0.73 10.96
CA MET A 53 -3.13 0.63 11.43
C MET A 53 -3.63 0.66 12.88
N ASN A 54 -4.53 -0.24 13.24
CA ASN A 54 -5.08 -0.32 14.59
C ASN A 54 -4.05 -0.77 15.63
N ARG A 55 -2.95 -1.38 15.21
CA ARG A 55 -1.85 -1.80 16.10
C ARG A 55 -0.83 -0.70 16.35
N MET A 56 -0.96 0.45 15.72
CA MET A 56 -0.06 1.58 15.95
C MET A 56 -0.19 2.08 17.38
N GLN A 57 0.93 2.36 18.02
CA GLN A 57 0.97 2.78 19.42
C GLN A 57 0.79 4.28 19.62
N ASP A 58 1.25 5.09 18.67
CA ASP A 58 1.06 6.54 18.67
C ASP A 58 -0.37 6.87 18.26
N GLU A 59 -1.22 7.19 19.25
CA GLU A 59 -2.64 7.44 19.01
C GLU A 59 -2.90 8.64 18.09
N ASN A 60 -2.11 9.71 18.19
CA ASN A 60 -2.26 10.88 17.32
C ASN A 60 -1.97 10.52 15.88
N LYS A 61 -0.85 9.85 15.63
CA LYS A 61 -0.45 9.42 14.30
C LYS A 61 -1.45 8.41 13.74
N LYS A 62 -1.88 7.47 14.57
CA LYS A 62 -2.88 6.45 14.20
C LYS A 62 -4.16 7.10 13.70
N GLN A 63 -4.70 8.11 14.42
CA GLN A 63 -5.91 8.80 14.00
C GLN A 63 -5.73 9.49 12.65
N LYS A 64 -4.59 10.16 12.44
CA LYS A 64 -4.30 10.82 11.17
C LYS A 64 -4.21 9.82 10.01
N VAL A 65 -3.58 8.67 10.24
CA VAL A 65 -3.47 7.60 9.25
C VAL A 65 -4.85 7.03 8.92
N LEU A 66 -5.67 6.76 9.95
CA LEU A 66 -7.04 6.26 9.75
C LEU A 66 -7.91 7.27 8.99
N ASP A 67 -7.70 8.56 9.21
CA ASP A 67 -8.43 9.60 8.48
C ASP A 67 -8.09 9.56 6.99
N LEU A 68 -6.81 9.39 6.65
CA LEU A 68 -6.41 9.24 5.24
C LEU A 68 -6.99 7.97 4.62
N TYR A 69 -7.06 6.89 5.40
CA TYR A 69 -7.59 5.60 4.93
C TYR A 69 -9.06 5.69 4.51
N ARG A 70 -9.81 6.65 5.01
CA ARG A 70 -11.23 6.83 4.64
C ARG A 70 -11.45 7.06 3.16
N VAL A 71 -10.42 7.43 2.42
CA VAL A 71 -10.49 7.62 0.97
C VAL A 71 -10.68 6.30 0.23
N ALA A 72 -10.36 5.16 0.86
CA ALA A 72 -10.51 3.85 0.23
C ALA A 72 -11.95 3.63 -0.22
N GLY A 73 -12.13 3.42 -1.52
CA GLY A 73 -13.43 3.17 -2.14
C GLY A 73 -13.75 1.69 -2.30
N MET A 74 -12.83 0.82 -1.92
CA MET A 74 -12.94 -0.63 -2.00
C MET A 74 -12.26 -1.21 -0.77
N HIS A 75 -12.84 -2.26 -0.18
CA HIS A 75 -12.32 -2.84 1.06
C HIS A 75 -12.29 -4.35 0.96
N ILE A 76 -11.10 -4.92 0.89
CA ILE A 76 -10.88 -6.36 0.71
C ILE A 76 -10.93 -7.06 2.07
N LEU A 77 -11.80 -8.06 2.19
CA LEU A 77 -11.90 -8.87 3.38
C LEU A 77 -10.80 -9.95 3.38
N TYR A 78 -10.34 -10.30 4.57
CA TYR A 78 -9.41 -11.42 4.75
C TYR A 78 -10.15 -12.73 4.50
N THR A 79 -9.60 -13.57 3.62
CA THR A 79 -10.20 -14.86 3.25
C THR A 79 -9.17 -15.97 3.25
N GLU A 80 -9.61 -17.22 3.20
CA GLU A 80 -8.72 -18.37 3.05
C GLU A 80 -7.89 -18.30 1.76
N LYS A 81 -8.47 -17.73 0.70
CA LYS A 81 -7.78 -17.53 -0.57
C LYS A 81 -6.57 -16.61 -0.40
N ILE A 82 -6.75 -15.49 0.32
CA ILE A 82 -5.67 -14.55 0.63
C ILE A 82 -4.61 -15.23 1.50
N LYS A 83 -5.02 -15.98 2.50
CA LYS A 83 -4.11 -16.74 3.38
C LYS A 83 -3.25 -17.70 2.57
N LYS A 84 -3.85 -18.48 1.68
CA LYS A 84 -3.13 -19.42 0.81
C LYS A 84 -2.15 -18.71 -0.11
N ARG A 85 -2.59 -17.64 -0.75
CA ARG A 85 -1.73 -16.87 -1.65
C ARG A 85 -0.54 -16.27 -0.90
N SER A 86 -0.77 -15.72 0.29
CA SER A 86 0.28 -15.22 1.16
C SER A 86 1.31 -16.31 1.48
N ALA A 87 0.86 -17.52 1.83
CA ALA A 87 1.74 -18.64 2.10
C ALA A 87 2.58 -19.03 0.88
N GLU A 88 2.00 -19.02 -0.32
CA GLU A 88 2.74 -19.26 -1.58
C GLU A 88 3.84 -18.22 -1.77
N ILE A 89 3.53 -16.93 -1.60
CA ILE A 89 4.50 -15.85 -1.75
C ILE A 89 5.66 -16.02 -0.76
N MET A 90 5.35 -16.33 0.49
CA MET A 90 6.37 -16.55 1.51
C MET A 90 7.23 -17.78 1.23
N SER A 91 6.68 -18.80 0.58
CA SER A 91 7.41 -20.04 0.27
C SER A 91 8.46 -19.85 -0.82
N ILE A 92 8.31 -18.86 -1.68
CA ILE A 92 9.20 -18.61 -2.82
C ILE A 92 10.01 -17.31 -2.67
N SER A 93 9.92 -16.64 -1.53
CA SER A 93 10.59 -15.36 -1.31
C SER A 93 10.89 -15.17 0.16
N LYS A 94 11.59 -14.06 0.48
CA LYS A 94 11.85 -13.64 1.86
C LYS A 94 10.89 -12.53 2.30
N ILE A 95 9.81 -12.34 1.57
CA ILE A 95 8.79 -11.34 1.91
C ILE A 95 8.14 -11.74 3.22
N ARG A 96 7.99 -10.75 4.12
CA ARG A 96 7.41 -10.99 5.47
C ARG A 96 5.90 -11.25 5.39
N ALA A 97 5.36 -11.79 6.48
CA ALA A 97 3.96 -12.19 6.55
C ALA A 97 2.99 -11.05 6.22
N PHE A 98 3.11 -9.88 6.88
CA PHE A 98 2.21 -8.76 6.60
C PHE A 98 2.31 -8.28 5.16
N ASP A 99 3.53 -8.14 4.64
CA ASP A 99 3.75 -7.69 3.27
C ASP A 99 3.15 -8.67 2.25
N SER A 100 3.29 -9.97 2.50
CA SER A 100 2.71 -10.99 1.62
C SER A 100 1.19 -10.97 1.66
N LEU A 101 0.58 -10.69 2.82
CA LEU A 101 -0.86 -10.54 2.96
C LEU A 101 -1.35 -9.30 2.21
N HIS A 102 -0.63 -8.19 2.27
CA HIS A 102 -0.97 -6.98 1.51
C HIS A 102 -0.92 -7.25 0.01
N ILE A 103 0.12 -7.93 -0.47
CA ILE A 103 0.24 -8.28 -1.89
C ILE A 103 -0.93 -9.16 -2.32
N ALA A 104 -1.25 -10.18 -1.53
CA ALA A 104 -2.37 -11.08 -1.82
C ALA A 104 -3.71 -10.31 -1.86
N ALA A 105 -3.92 -9.38 -0.92
CA ALA A 105 -5.11 -8.54 -0.90
C ALA A 105 -5.19 -7.63 -2.14
N ALA A 106 -4.06 -7.06 -2.54
CA ALA A 106 -4.00 -6.21 -3.73
C ALA A 106 -4.29 -7.02 -5.01
N GLU A 107 -3.78 -8.25 -5.09
CA GLU A 107 -4.11 -9.16 -6.21
C GLU A 107 -5.61 -9.46 -6.23
N GLU A 108 -6.21 -9.74 -5.07
CA GLU A 108 -7.64 -10.02 -4.95
C GLU A 108 -8.49 -8.82 -5.37
N ALA A 109 -8.02 -7.61 -5.11
CA ALA A 109 -8.67 -6.37 -5.54
C ALA A 109 -8.54 -6.11 -7.04
N ASN A 110 -7.76 -6.91 -7.76
CA ASN A 110 -7.34 -6.64 -9.14
C ASN A 110 -6.69 -5.26 -9.26
N ALA A 111 -5.86 -4.92 -8.29
CA ALA A 111 -5.15 -3.65 -8.33
C ALA A 111 -4.19 -3.61 -9.52
N ASP A 112 -4.11 -2.45 -10.15
CA ASP A 112 -3.14 -2.21 -11.23
C ASP A 112 -1.75 -2.01 -10.65
N VAL A 113 -1.67 -1.43 -9.46
CA VAL A 113 -0.41 -1.10 -8.84
C VAL A 113 -0.51 -1.18 -7.32
N PHE A 114 0.58 -1.62 -6.70
CA PHE A 114 0.80 -1.63 -5.26
C PHE A 114 1.92 -0.66 -4.95
N LEU A 115 1.60 0.47 -4.29
CA LEU A 115 2.59 1.48 -3.95
C LEU A 115 3.19 1.20 -2.58
N THR A 116 4.52 1.21 -2.51
CA THR A 116 5.26 1.03 -1.27
C THR A 116 6.50 1.92 -1.24
N THR A 117 6.85 2.42 -0.05
CA THR A 117 8.10 3.15 0.16
C THR A 117 9.24 2.22 0.61
N ASP A 118 8.96 0.94 0.78
CA ASP A 118 9.94 -0.07 1.19
C ASP A 118 10.72 -0.59 -0.02
N ASP A 119 11.97 -0.14 -0.16
CA ASP A 119 12.83 -0.51 -1.29
C ASP A 119 13.13 -2.01 -1.34
N LYS A 120 13.24 -2.66 -0.19
CA LYS A 120 13.49 -4.11 -0.13
C LYS A 120 12.32 -4.89 -0.68
N LEU A 121 11.11 -4.48 -0.29
CA LEU A 121 9.89 -5.11 -0.77
C LEU A 121 9.76 -4.94 -2.29
N GLU A 122 9.99 -3.74 -2.79
CA GLU A 122 9.95 -3.48 -4.25
C GLU A 122 10.89 -4.41 -5.00
N LYS A 123 12.13 -4.53 -4.53
CA LYS A 123 13.14 -5.40 -5.17
C LYS A 123 12.78 -6.88 -5.10
N MET A 124 12.30 -7.34 -3.96
CA MET A 124 11.90 -8.74 -3.81
C MET A 124 10.71 -9.07 -4.72
N ALA A 125 9.75 -8.16 -4.82
CA ALA A 125 8.57 -8.34 -5.65
C ALA A 125 8.89 -8.39 -7.14
N GLU A 126 9.88 -7.63 -7.60
CA GLU A 126 10.31 -7.63 -9.00
C GLU A 126 10.76 -9.01 -9.48
N LYS A 127 11.26 -9.86 -8.58
CA LYS A 127 11.76 -11.19 -8.89
C LYS A 127 10.66 -12.24 -8.96
N LEU A 128 9.42 -11.86 -8.65
CA LEU A 128 8.28 -12.78 -8.58
C LEU A 128 7.29 -12.50 -9.70
N GLU A 129 6.54 -13.53 -10.07
CA GLU A 129 5.38 -13.38 -10.96
C GLU A 129 4.16 -13.08 -10.10
N LEU A 130 3.84 -11.79 -9.99
CA LEU A 130 2.68 -11.32 -9.25
C LEU A 130 1.63 -10.78 -10.21
N GLY A 131 0.36 -10.86 -9.80
CA GLY A 131 -0.75 -10.30 -10.56
C GLY A 131 -0.81 -8.78 -10.53
N ILE A 132 0.12 -8.15 -9.80
CA ILE A 132 0.19 -6.69 -9.62
C ILE A 132 1.63 -6.22 -9.77
N ARG A 133 1.80 -4.92 -9.99
CA ARG A 133 3.10 -4.28 -10.01
C ARG A 133 3.35 -3.59 -8.68
N VAL A 134 4.47 -3.92 -8.02
CA VAL A 134 4.89 -3.31 -6.75
C VAL A 134 5.94 -2.23 -7.06
N ILE A 135 5.66 -0.98 -6.70
CA ILE A 135 6.47 0.16 -7.15
C ILE A 135 6.47 1.29 -6.11
N ASN A 136 7.57 2.04 -6.06
CA ASN A 136 7.68 3.24 -5.22
C ASN A 136 6.78 4.37 -5.77
N PRO A 137 6.17 5.18 -4.90
CA PRO A 137 5.32 6.30 -5.35
C PRO A 137 6.00 7.27 -6.31
N LEU A 138 7.28 7.56 -6.13
CA LEU A 138 8.01 8.48 -7.01
C LEU A 138 8.16 7.91 -8.42
N ARG A 139 8.48 6.61 -8.51
CA ARG A 139 8.58 5.94 -9.81
C ARG A 139 7.22 5.88 -10.48
N PHE A 140 6.18 5.59 -9.72
CA PHE A 140 4.81 5.59 -10.22
C PHE A 140 4.43 6.94 -10.82
N ALA A 141 4.70 8.03 -10.10
CA ALA A 141 4.42 9.38 -10.57
C ALA A 141 5.18 9.70 -11.86
N TRP A 142 6.44 9.31 -11.92
CA TRP A 142 7.28 9.52 -13.09
C TRP A 142 6.70 8.84 -14.34
N GLU A 143 6.14 7.65 -14.20
CA GLU A 143 5.61 6.88 -15.32
C GLU A 143 4.20 7.29 -15.74
N VAL A 144 3.39 7.77 -14.79
CA VAL A 144 1.95 8.05 -15.01
C VAL A 144 1.68 9.53 -15.25
N ILE A 145 2.50 10.39 -14.68
CA ILE A 145 2.41 11.84 -14.82
C ILE A 145 3.47 12.32 -15.79
#